data_881f22c73073f34acf99647d68cb6a6d
#
_entry.id   881f22c73073f34acf99647d68cb6a6d
#
_cell.length_a   1.000
_cell.length_b   1.000
_cell.length_c   1.000
_cell.angle_alpha   90.00
_cell.angle_beta   90.00
_cell.angle_gamma   90.00
#
_symmetry.space_group_name_H-M   'P 1'
#
loop_
_entity.id
_entity.type
_entity.pdbx_description
1 polymer ?
#
loop_
_entity_poly.entity_id
_entity_poly.type
_entity_poly.pdbx_seq_one_letter_code
_entity_poly.pdbx_strand_id
1 'polypeptide(L)'
;EGYREYIKNQITELLTNYGKIYTLFWDIPPKIDDPLLNELARRLQPGILINDRGWDKGDFSTPEREYRATEGERFTRMTEACNSLGRQSWGYRENEDFYSYRHLVSSIDRIMAMGGSYLLNAGPNAEGEITEDYAGRIRRIF
;
A
#
# COMPACT_ATOMS: atom_id res chain seq x y z
N GLU A 1 2.89 -25.88 8.78
CA GLU A 1 4.38 -25.80 8.60
C GLU A 1 4.74 -25.42 7.16
N GLY A 2 4.24 -26.08 6.11
CA GLY A 2 4.60 -25.83 4.72
C GLY A 2 4.37 -24.41 4.21
N TYR A 3 3.27 -23.77 4.59
CA TYR A 3 2.98 -22.39 4.17
C TYR A 3 3.95 -21.38 4.78
N ARG A 4 4.30 -21.54 6.06
CA ARG A 4 5.28 -20.66 6.71
C ARG A 4 6.66 -20.76 6.05
N GLU A 5 7.12 -21.97 5.74
CA GLU A 5 8.39 -22.20 5.06
C GLU A 5 8.37 -21.62 3.63
N TYR A 6 7.24 -21.76 2.93
CA TYR A 6 7.04 -21.12 1.63
C TYR A 6 7.23 -19.59 1.71
N ILE A 7 6.52 -18.91 2.62
CA ILE A 7 6.65 -17.45 2.78
C ILE A 7 8.07 -17.05 3.19
N LYS A 8 8.71 -17.80 4.07
CA LYS A 8 10.09 -17.56 4.47
C LYS A 8 11.05 -17.63 3.28
N ASN A 9 10.87 -18.58 2.38
CA ASN A 9 11.67 -18.71 1.17
C ASN A 9 11.42 -17.56 0.21
N GLN A 10 10.16 -17.12 0.03
CA GLN A 10 9.81 -15.96 -0.79
C GLN A 10 10.44 -14.67 -0.25
N ILE A 11 10.36 -14.42 1.05
CA ILE A 11 10.99 -13.24 1.69
C ILE A 11 12.52 -13.31 1.50
N THR A 12 13.12 -14.46 1.70
CA THR A 12 14.56 -14.64 1.55
C THR A 12 14.99 -14.32 0.11
N GLU A 13 14.32 -14.90 -0.87
CA GLU A 13 14.58 -14.64 -2.29
C GLU A 13 14.43 -13.14 -2.61
N LEU A 14 13.30 -12.54 -2.23
CA LEU A 14 13.01 -11.13 -2.50
C LEU A 14 14.07 -10.19 -1.90
N LEU A 15 14.48 -10.43 -0.67
CA LEU A 15 15.38 -9.53 0.06
C LEU A 15 16.88 -9.82 -0.16
N THR A 16 17.23 -10.88 -0.90
CA THR A 16 18.64 -11.20 -1.19
C THR A 16 19.02 -11.05 -2.66
N ASN A 17 18.06 -11.20 -3.59
CA ASN A 17 18.39 -11.33 -5.02
C ASN A 17 18.13 -10.05 -5.83
N TYR A 18 17.40 -9.07 -5.31
CA TYR A 18 16.93 -7.90 -6.08
C TYR A 18 17.48 -6.56 -5.59
N GLY A 19 18.55 -6.60 -4.79
CA GLY A 19 19.18 -5.40 -4.25
C GLY A 19 18.46 -4.82 -3.05
N LYS A 20 18.65 -3.51 -2.79
CA LYS A 20 18.08 -2.86 -1.62
C LYS A 20 16.59 -2.59 -1.78
N ILE A 21 15.80 -3.11 -0.84
CA ILE A 21 14.36 -2.88 -0.73
C ILE A 21 14.10 -2.00 0.49
N TYR A 22 13.41 -0.88 0.31
CA TYR A 22 13.15 0.07 1.39
C TYR A 22 11.91 -0.26 2.20
N THR A 23 10.89 -0.88 1.55
CA THR A 23 9.59 -1.14 2.17
C THR A 23 9.10 -2.53 1.81
N LEU A 24 8.70 -3.30 2.80
CA LEU A 24 7.96 -4.55 2.65
C LEU A 24 6.50 -4.29 3.01
N PHE A 25 5.62 -4.44 2.04
CA PHE A 25 4.19 -4.24 2.19
C PHE A 25 3.48 -5.59 2.21
N TRP A 26 3.07 -6.03 3.39
CA TRP A 26 2.18 -7.16 3.54
C TRP A 26 0.78 -6.79 3.09
N ASP A 27 0.09 -7.73 2.44
CA ASP A 27 -1.32 -7.59 2.12
C ASP A 27 -2.10 -8.82 2.61
N ILE A 28 -3.42 -8.66 2.83
CA ILE A 28 -4.28 -9.70 3.41
C ILE A 28 -3.71 -10.18 4.76
N PRO A 29 -4.08 -9.55 5.87
CA PRO A 29 -3.51 -9.83 7.18
C PRO A 29 -3.62 -11.32 7.54
N PRO A 30 -2.56 -11.91 8.10
CA PRO A 30 -2.56 -13.31 8.51
C PRO A 30 -3.57 -13.51 9.66
N LYS A 31 -4.13 -14.71 9.73
CA LYS A 31 -5.03 -15.10 10.83
C LYS A 31 -4.30 -15.39 12.14
N ILE A 32 -3.00 -15.59 12.08
CA ILE A 32 -2.14 -15.95 13.21
C ILE A 32 -1.02 -14.93 13.28
N ASP A 33 -0.81 -14.35 14.45
CA ASP A 33 0.31 -13.45 14.71
C ASP A 33 1.63 -14.26 14.72
N ASP A 34 2.56 -13.90 13.84
CA ASP A 34 3.87 -14.56 13.71
C ASP A 34 4.96 -13.53 13.34
N PRO A 35 5.62 -12.93 14.32
CA PRO A 35 6.62 -11.90 14.09
C PRO A 35 7.92 -12.42 13.46
N LEU A 36 8.17 -13.74 13.42
CA LEU A 36 9.45 -14.30 12.96
C LEU A 36 9.79 -13.96 11.51
N LEU A 37 8.77 -13.77 10.65
CA LEU A 37 8.99 -13.40 9.25
C LEU A 37 9.41 -11.93 9.11
N ASN A 38 8.88 -11.05 9.95
CA ASN A 38 9.33 -9.66 10.03
C ASN A 38 10.76 -9.57 10.60
N GLU A 39 11.08 -10.38 11.60
CA GLU A 39 12.45 -10.48 12.12
C GLU A 39 13.43 -10.95 11.04
N LEU A 40 13.04 -11.96 10.25
CA LEU A 40 13.83 -12.42 9.11
C LEU A 40 14.09 -11.30 8.10
N ALA A 41 13.04 -10.55 7.72
CA ALA A 41 13.16 -9.44 6.80
C ALA A 41 14.14 -8.37 7.31
N ARG A 42 14.06 -8.02 8.60
CA ARG A 42 14.96 -7.04 9.23
C ARG A 42 16.41 -7.54 9.35
N ARG A 43 16.62 -8.86 9.52
CA ARG A 43 17.98 -9.43 9.50
C ARG A 43 18.59 -9.40 8.12
N LEU A 44 17.80 -9.68 7.08
CA LEU A 44 18.26 -9.68 5.69
C LEU A 44 18.53 -8.28 5.17
N GLN A 45 17.67 -7.32 5.53
CA GLN A 45 17.83 -5.90 5.17
C GLN A 45 17.57 -5.00 6.39
N PRO A 46 18.60 -4.71 7.21
CA PRO A 46 18.46 -3.77 8.33
C PRO A 46 17.99 -2.40 7.85
N GLY A 47 16.95 -1.87 8.49
CA GLY A 47 16.33 -0.58 8.12
C GLY A 47 15.19 -0.67 7.10
N ILE A 48 14.78 -1.89 6.68
CA ILE A 48 13.57 -2.08 5.91
C ILE A 48 12.34 -1.65 6.74
N LEU A 49 11.44 -0.88 6.13
CA LEU A 49 10.16 -0.51 6.74
C LEU A 49 9.10 -1.56 6.41
N ILE A 50 8.31 -1.94 7.39
CA ILE A 50 7.28 -2.97 7.24
C ILE A 50 5.93 -2.38 7.67
N ASN A 51 4.88 -2.57 6.87
CA ASN A 51 3.55 -2.10 7.20
C ASN A 51 2.87 -2.94 8.30
N ASP A 52 1.75 -2.45 8.80
CA ASP A 52 0.99 -3.05 9.91
C ASP A 52 0.01 -4.16 9.50
N ARG A 53 0.05 -4.63 8.27
CA ARG A 53 -0.79 -5.73 7.77
C ARG A 53 -0.16 -7.11 7.91
N GLY A 54 1.06 -7.18 8.42
CA GLY A 54 1.80 -8.43 8.56
C GLY A 54 1.60 -9.10 9.91
N TRP A 55 2.69 -9.67 10.45
CA TRP A 55 2.70 -10.50 11.65
C TRP A 55 3.02 -9.73 12.95
N ASP A 56 3.17 -8.43 12.88
CA ASP A 56 3.33 -7.53 14.03
C ASP A 56 2.77 -6.14 13.71
N LYS A 57 2.97 -5.18 14.62
CA LYS A 57 2.50 -3.81 14.45
C LYS A 57 3.18 -3.05 13.30
N GLY A 58 4.27 -3.58 12.74
CA GLY A 58 5.05 -2.91 11.71
C GLY A 58 5.56 -1.52 12.12
N ASP A 59 6.09 -0.80 11.14
CA ASP A 59 6.63 0.56 11.31
C ASP A 59 5.61 1.64 10.91
N PHE A 60 4.71 1.33 9.98
CA PHE A 60 3.72 2.28 9.47
C PHE A 60 2.35 1.66 9.25
N SER A 61 1.32 2.49 9.33
CA SER A 61 -0.07 2.09 9.11
C SER A 61 -0.48 2.30 7.66
N THR A 62 -1.39 1.44 7.18
CA THR A 62 -1.87 1.46 5.79
C THR A 62 -3.40 1.43 5.73
N PRO A 63 -4.10 2.51 6.16
CA PRO A 63 -5.55 2.61 6.01
C PRO A 63 -5.94 2.65 4.53
N GLU A 64 -7.09 2.06 4.21
CA GLU A 64 -7.59 1.94 2.83
C GLU A 64 -8.83 2.78 2.58
N ARG A 65 -8.93 3.32 1.35
CA ARG A 65 -10.09 3.93 0.72
C ARG A 65 -10.70 5.10 1.49
N GLU A 66 -11.36 4.84 2.60
CA GLU A 66 -11.98 5.87 3.41
C GLU A 66 -11.21 6.04 4.71
N TYR A 67 -10.69 7.23 4.90
CA TYR A 67 -10.15 7.67 6.17
C TYR A 67 -11.04 8.79 6.73
N ARG A 68 -11.71 8.49 7.84
CA ARG A 68 -12.51 9.51 8.56
C ARG A 68 -11.59 10.21 9.56
N ALA A 69 -11.32 11.46 9.30
CA ALA A 69 -10.58 12.30 10.22
C ALA A 69 -11.49 13.38 10.80
N THR A 70 -11.31 13.68 12.06
CA THR A 70 -11.84 14.88 12.70
C THR A 70 -10.97 16.07 12.28
N GLU A 71 -11.55 17.26 12.20
CA GLU A 71 -10.80 18.48 11.87
C GLU A 71 -9.66 18.70 12.87
N GLY A 72 -8.45 18.94 12.37
CA GLY A 72 -7.24 19.13 13.18
C GLY A 72 -6.56 17.85 13.67
N GLU A 73 -7.10 16.67 13.38
CA GLU A 73 -6.48 15.41 13.73
C GLU A 73 -5.19 15.19 12.94
N ARG A 74 -4.19 14.55 13.59
CA ARG A 74 -2.93 14.16 12.96
C ARG A 74 -2.66 12.69 13.23
N PHE A 75 -1.96 12.04 12.30
CA PHE A 75 -1.47 10.70 12.55
C PHE A 75 -0.46 10.68 13.70
N THR A 76 -0.63 9.72 14.60
CA THR A 76 0.27 9.52 15.75
C THR A 76 1.45 8.61 15.42
N ARG A 77 1.43 8.01 14.23
CA ARG A 77 2.52 7.17 13.69
C ARG A 77 2.66 7.40 12.19
N MET A 78 3.77 6.94 11.63
CA MET A 78 3.97 6.94 10.17
C MET A 78 2.79 6.23 9.48
N THR A 79 2.21 6.85 8.47
CA THR A 79 1.01 6.35 7.80
C THR A 79 1.11 6.58 6.29
N GLU A 80 0.84 5.54 5.51
CA GLU A 80 0.64 5.59 4.07
C GLU A 80 -0.79 5.14 3.75
N ALA A 81 -1.67 6.08 3.44
CA ALA A 81 -3.05 5.76 3.07
C ALA A 81 -3.13 5.25 1.63
N CYS A 82 -3.83 4.14 1.42
CA CYS A 82 -3.98 3.52 0.10
C CYS A 82 -5.37 3.78 -0.49
N ASN A 83 -5.42 4.21 -1.74
CA ASN A 83 -6.66 4.31 -2.49
C ASN A 83 -6.45 3.95 -3.96
N SER A 84 -7.52 3.61 -4.66
CA SER A 84 -7.52 3.39 -6.12
C SER A 84 -8.22 4.54 -6.84
N LEU A 85 -7.92 4.72 -8.13
CA LEU A 85 -8.69 5.62 -9.00
C LEU A 85 -10.14 5.15 -9.14
N GLY A 86 -10.34 3.82 -9.22
CA GLY A 86 -11.64 3.19 -9.34
C GLY A 86 -12.28 2.91 -7.97
N ARG A 87 -13.60 3.01 -7.91
CA ARG A 87 -14.39 2.71 -6.70
C ARG A 87 -14.60 1.23 -6.50
N GLN A 88 -14.57 0.45 -7.59
CA GLN A 88 -14.96 -0.95 -7.61
C GLN A 88 -13.77 -1.89 -7.58
N SER A 89 -12.63 -1.51 -8.15
CA SER A 89 -11.47 -2.39 -8.29
C SER A 89 -10.15 -1.70 -7.95
N TRP A 90 -9.19 -2.49 -7.45
CA TRP A 90 -7.78 -2.13 -7.37
C TRP A 90 -7.05 -2.38 -8.70
N GLY A 91 -7.47 -3.41 -9.45
CA GLY A 91 -6.97 -3.71 -10.78
C GLY A 91 -7.69 -2.92 -11.88
N TYR A 92 -7.22 -3.09 -13.11
CA TYR A 92 -7.91 -2.56 -14.29
C TYR A 92 -9.33 -3.12 -14.40
N ARG A 93 -10.23 -2.28 -14.79
CA ARG A 93 -11.60 -2.64 -15.11
C ARG A 93 -12.09 -1.80 -16.29
N GLU A 94 -12.61 -2.47 -17.31
CA GLU A 94 -13.36 -1.82 -18.36
C GLU A 94 -14.66 -1.23 -17.78
N ASN A 95 -14.98 0.00 -18.14
CA ASN A 95 -16.14 0.74 -17.60
C ASN A 95 -16.11 0.92 -16.06
N GLU A 96 -14.94 1.25 -15.50
CA GLU A 96 -14.78 1.52 -14.07
C GLU A 96 -15.60 2.74 -13.63
N ASP A 97 -16.23 2.64 -12.45
CA ASP A 97 -16.81 3.77 -11.74
C ASP A 97 -15.69 4.51 -10.98
N PHE A 98 -15.14 5.53 -11.60
CA PHE A 98 -14.04 6.29 -11.00
C PHE A 98 -14.51 7.24 -9.89
N TYR A 99 -13.68 7.42 -8.89
CA TYR A 99 -13.84 8.53 -7.96
C TYR A 99 -13.77 9.87 -8.70
N SER A 100 -14.55 10.84 -8.24
CA SER A 100 -14.48 12.20 -8.81
C SER A 100 -13.10 12.83 -8.53
N TYR A 101 -12.65 13.70 -9.44
CA TYR A 101 -11.42 14.48 -9.24
C TYR A 101 -11.39 15.18 -7.88
N ARG A 102 -12.50 15.86 -7.53
CA ARG A 102 -12.63 16.54 -6.23
C ARG A 102 -12.43 15.60 -5.05
N HIS A 103 -12.99 14.39 -5.12
CA HIS A 103 -12.83 13.40 -4.06
C HIS A 103 -11.36 12.99 -3.89
N LEU A 104 -10.68 12.67 -4.99
CA LEU A 104 -9.28 12.24 -4.97
C LEU A 104 -8.36 13.33 -4.43
N VAL A 105 -8.46 14.55 -4.96
CA VAL A 105 -7.65 15.68 -4.49
C VAL A 105 -7.91 15.99 -3.03
N SER A 106 -9.18 16.08 -2.61
CA SER A 106 -9.50 16.34 -1.20
C SER A 106 -9.03 15.22 -0.27
N SER A 107 -9.00 13.97 -0.75
CA SER A 107 -8.48 12.83 0.00
C SER A 107 -6.97 12.91 0.19
N ILE A 108 -6.25 13.24 -0.88
CA ILE A 108 -4.79 13.46 -0.86
C ILE A 108 -4.44 14.59 0.09
N ASP A 109 -5.04 15.77 -0.09
CA ASP A 109 -4.79 16.95 0.74
C ASP A 109 -5.01 16.67 2.23
N ARG A 110 -6.09 15.98 2.55
CA ARG A 110 -6.43 15.62 3.93
C ARG A 110 -5.36 14.72 4.55
N ILE A 111 -4.98 13.64 3.86
CA ILE A 111 -3.97 12.70 4.36
C ILE A 111 -2.62 13.39 4.56
N MET A 112 -2.22 14.23 3.61
CA MET A 112 -0.97 14.99 3.72
C MET A 112 -1.03 16.02 4.86
N ALA A 113 -2.14 16.72 5.03
CA ALA A 113 -2.33 17.66 6.15
C ALA A 113 -2.27 16.97 7.52
N MET A 114 -2.64 15.70 7.59
CA MET A 114 -2.53 14.88 8.79
C MET A 114 -1.10 14.34 9.02
N GLY A 115 -0.16 14.58 8.11
CA GLY A 115 1.22 14.13 8.19
C GLY A 115 1.45 12.71 7.64
N GLY A 116 0.54 12.21 6.81
CA GLY A 116 0.69 10.93 6.10
C GLY A 116 1.20 11.09 4.67
N SER A 117 1.47 9.96 4.03
CA SER A 117 1.67 9.83 2.59
C SER A 117 0.46 9.15 1.92
N TYR A 118 0.37 9.27 0.60
CA TYR A 118 -0.77 8.74 -0.15
C TYR A 118 -0.29 7.85 -1.29
N LEU A 119 -0.73 6.60 -1.29
CA LEU A 119 -0.50 5.64 -2.35
C LEU A 119 -1.75 5.57 -3.24
N LEU A 120 -1.67 6.18 -4.42
CA LEU A 120 -2.75 6.13 -5.41
C LEU A 120 -2.50 5.03 -6.43
N ASN A 121 -3.38 4.04 -6.45
CA ASN A 121 -3.27 2.88 -7.32
C ASN A 121 -3.99 3.08 -8.65
N ALA A 122 -3.34 2.65 -9.73
CA ALA A 122 -3.91 2.53 -11.08
C ALA A 122 -3.59 1.13 -11.63
N GLY A 123 -4.61 0.38 -12.03
CA GLY A 123 -4.44 -0.96 -12.60
C GLY A 123 -4.05 -0.90 -14.08
N PRO A 124 -2.98 -1.59 -14.51
CA PRO A 124 -2.71 -1.79 -15.93
C PRO A 124 -3.71 -2.77 -16.56
N ASN A 125 -3.95 -2.62 -17.88
CA ASN A 125 -4.72 -3.58 -18.67
C ASN A 125 -3.95 -4.92 -18.87
N ALA A 126 -4.51 -5.85 -19.64
CA ALA A 126 -3.90 -7.15 -19.88
C ALA A 126 -2.57 -7.07 -20.66
N GLU A 127 -2.36 -6.01 -21.42
CA GLU A 127 -1.14 -5.71 -22.17
C GLU A 127 -0.07 -5.03 -21.31
N GLY A 128 -0.37 -4.72 -20.04
CA GLY A 128 0.53 -4.03 -19.11
C GLY A 128 0.52 -2.51 -19.25
N GLU A 129 -0.46 -1.94 -19.95
CA GLU A 129 -0.55 -0.51 -20.20
C GLU A 129 -1.50 0.18 -19.23
N ILE A 130 -1.15 1.37 -18.77
CA ILE A 130 -2.08 2.28 -18.08
C ILE A 130 -2.88 3.01 -19.17
N THR A 131 -4.15 2.63 -19.33
CA THR A 131 -5.01 3.20 -20.38
C THR A 131 -5.22 4.70 -20.19
N GLU A 132 -5.59 5.41 -21.26
CA GLU A 132 -5.75 6.88 -21.25
C GLU A 132 -6.79 7.34 -20.21
N ASP A 133 -7.84 6.56 -19.97
CA ASP A 133 -8.83 6.87 -18.93
C ASP A 133 -8.22 6.95 -17.54
N TYR A 134 -7.27 6.05 -17.22
CA TYR A 134 -6.52 6.07 -15.96
C TYR A 134 -5.43 7.14 -15.97
N ALA A 135 -4.60 7.16 -17.03
CA ALA A 135 -3.49 8.10 -17.17
C ALA A 135 -3.94 9.58 -17.19
N GLY A 136 -5.01 9.88 -17.93
CA GLY A 136 -5.59 11.21 -17.99
C GLY A 136 -6.11 11.71 -16.64
N ARG A 137 -6.65 10.79 -15.80
CA ARG A 137 -7.06 11.14 -14.43
C ARG A 137 -5.86 11.45 -13.53
N ILE A 138 -4.79 10.65 -13.62
CA ILE A 138 -3.55 10.89 -12.86
C ILE A 138 -2.98 12.26 -13.24
N ARG A 139 -2.76 12.54 -14.52
CA ARG A 139 -2.23 13.83 -15.01
C ARG A 139 -3.08 15.03 -14.62
N ARG A 140 -4.35 14.84 -14.32
CA ARG A 140 -5.24 15.91 -13.87
C ARG A 140 -5.15 16.17 -12.36
N ILE A 141 -4.67 15.17 -11.59
CA ILE A 141 -4.48 15.29 -10.14
C ILE A 141 -3.15 16.00 -9.84
N PHE A 142 -2.12 15.67 -10.61
CA PHE A 142 -0.75 16.17 -10.47
C PHE A 142 -0.33 17.08 -11.65
#